data_2b285ccfc15a8b86d9f46d16130e3543
#
_entry.id   2b285ccfc15a8b86d9f46d16130e3543
#
_cell.length_a   1.000
_cell.length_b   1.000
_cell.length_c   1.000
_cell.angle_alpha   90.00
_cell.angle_beta   90.00
_cell.angle_gamma   90.00
#
_symmetry.space_group_name_H-M   'P 1'
#
loop_
_entity.id
_entity.type
_entity.pdbx_description
1 polymer ?
#
loop_
_entity_poly.entity_id
_entity_poly.type
_entity_poly.pdbx_seq_one_letter_code
_entity_poly.pdbx_strand_id
1 'polypeptide(L)'
;MDGVSQMCKVSSLRRIYISVLLMAFSLLTASVQPMEAQSNQAAGVQSPPAQVHSLKVTLLSTMLVGSTTGMGEWGFSALIEADGHRILLDTGAHPDTVLQNAHDLNIDLSDVKEVVLTHNHWDHVTGLMALRREMMKKNPSALSVAYVARGIFYSRPAPQGEDNQMIAMKKEYEATGGRFIEREEAAEIFPGAWLTGPVPRKYPEHNWSSTGKVQTPAGLVEDNIPEDQSLVLNTPEGLVVVTGCGHAGIINILTFAREQFPSEPVEAVIGGLHLFPATDEQLNWTADKMKEFKVANLMGAHCTGIEAVYRIREHLGLPRTSAVVGSVGSSFVLGEGIHPGPLAK
;
A
#
# COMPACT_ATOMS: atom_id res chain seq x y z
N MET A 1 -16.47 -60.41 -31.91
CA MET A 1 -17.28 -61.13 -30.93
C MET A 1 -17.83 -60.05 -30.03
N ASP A 2 -18.95 -59.54 -30.42
CA ASP A 2 -20.33 -59.81 -30.00
C ASP A 2 -20.53 -59.33 -28.56
N GLY A 3 -21.46 -58.50 -28.19
CA GLY A 3 -22.68 -58.06 -28.87
C GLY A 3 -23.51 -57.22 -27.87
N VAL A 4 -24.26 -56.33 -28.45
CA VAL A 4 -25.72 -56.16 -28.34
C VAL A 4 -26.24 -55.59 -27.01
N SER A 5 -26.62 -54.31 -26.98
CA SER A 5 -27.95 -53.70 -27.25
C SER A 5 -29.06 -54.20 -26.34
N GLN A 6 -29.69 -53.31 -25.62
CA GLN A 6 -31.18 -53.21 -25.66
C GLN A 6 -31.71 -51.88 -25.07
N MET A 7 -32.50 -51.22 -25.92
CA MET A 7 -33.50 -50.18 -25.63
C MET A 7 -34.78 -50.81 -25.06
N CYS A 8 -35.53 -50.10 -24.23
CA CYS A 8 -36.98 -50.19 -24.11
C CYS A 8 -37.51 -48.87 -23.51
N LYS A 9 -38.13 -48.01 -24.26
CA LYS A 9 -39.53 -47.77 -24.68
C LYS A 9 -40.51 -47.62 -23.49
N VAL A 10 -40.99 -46.41 -23.27
CA VAL A 10 -42.28 -45.76 -23.60
C VAL A 10 -43.50 -46.19 -22.75
N SER A 11 -44.16 -45.23 -22.12
CA SER A 11 -45.60 -44.93 -22.35
C SER A 11 -46.09 -43.82 -21.38
N SER A 12 -46.43 -42.74 -21.85
CA SER A 12 -47.65 -41.90 -21.95
C SER A 12 -48.82 -42.32 -21.06
N LEU A 13 -49.36 -41.37 -20.31
CA LEU A 13 -50.79 -41.22 -20.08
C LEU A 13 -51.18 -39.78 -19.77
N ARG A 14 -51.93 -39.21 -20.68
CA ARG A 14 -52.68 -37.95 -20.54
C ARG A 14 -53.82 -38.17 -19.54
N ARG A 15 -54.08 -37.22 -18.70
CA ARG A 15 -55.44 -37.02 -18.14
C ARG A 15 -55.84 -35.55 -18.27
N ILE A 16 -56.81 -35.37 -19.12
CA ILE A 16 -57.68 -34.22 -19.31
C ILE A 16 -58.66 -34.19 -18.13
N TYR A 17 -58.83 -33.06 -17.48
CA TYR A 17 -60.06 -32.76 -16.75
C TYR A 17 -60.57 -31.39 -17.16
N ILE A 18 -61.77 -31.44 -17.71
CA ILE A 18 -62.66 -30.36 -18.07
C ILE A 18 -63.46 -29.99 -16.84
N SER A 19 -63.87 -28.75 -16.81
CA SER A 19 -65.07 -28.18 -16.09
C SER A 19 -64.71 -27.21 -14.99
N VAL A 20 -65.32 -26.13 -14.77
CA VAL A 20 -66.65 -25.57 -14.95
C VAL A 20 -66.55 -24.06 -14.66
N LEU A 21 -67.14 -23.30 -15.53
CA LEU A 21 -67.34 -21.86 -15.43
C LEU A 21 -68.35 -21.57 -14.30
N LEU A 22 -67.99 -20.75 -13.31
CA LEU A 22 -68.95 -20.09 -12.42
C LEU A 22 -68.65 -18.59 -12.44
N MET A 23 -69.47 -17.84 -13.15
CA MET A 23 -69.56 -16.37 -13.06
C MET A 23 -70.07 -15.98 -11.69
N ALA A 24 -69.31 -15.22 -10.95
CA ALA A 24 -69.77 -14.40 -9.84
C ALA A 24 -69.48 -12.94 -10.15
N PHE A 25 -70.55 -12.19 -10.36
CA PHE A 25 -70.53 -10.74 -10.42
C PHE A 25 -70.10 -10.18 -9.03
N SER A 26 -69.00 -9.51 -8.94
CA SER A 26 -68.65 -8.74 -7.75
C SER A 26 -68.43 -7.29 -8.15
N LEU A 27 -69.21 -6.46 -7.49
CA LEU A 27 -69.17 -4.98 -7.60
C LEU A 27 -67.76 -4.43 -7.42
N LEU A 28 -67.31 -3.65 -8.37
CA LEU A 28 -66.13 -2.78 -8.23
C LEU A 28 -66.48 -1.63 -7.28
N THR A 29 -66.00 -1.68 -6.05
CA THR A 29 -65.78 -0.47 -5.25
C THR A 29 -64.36 -0.01 -5.53
N ALA A 30 -64.20 1.08 -6.26
CA ALA A 30 -62.95 1.76 -6.44
C ALA A 30 -62.52 2.38 -5.12
N SER A 31 -61.62 1.74 -4.40
CA SER A 31 -60.91 2.35 -3.30
C SER A 31 -59.77 3.19 -3.88
N VAL A 32 -59.94 4.51 -3.83
CA VAL A 32 -58.84 5.47 -4.09
C VAL A 32 -57.86 5.31 -2.93
N GLN A 33 -56.74 4.64 -3.18
CA GLN A 33 -55.58 4.67 -2.30
C GLN A 33 -54.89 6.04 -2.41
N PRO A 34 -54.52 6.69 -1.32
CA PRO A 34 -53.71 7.88 -1.39
C PRO A 34 -52.33 7.48 -1.96
N MET A 35 -51.91 8.18 -2.99
CA MET A 35 -50.57 8.09 -3.58
C MET A 35 -49.61 8.59 -2.49
N GLU A 36 -48.94 7.64 -1.79
CA GLU A 36 -47.81 7.98 -0.95
C GLU A 36 -46.77 8.67 -1.82
N ALA A 37 -46.53 9.93 -1.50
CA ALA A 37 -45.40 10.67 -2.09
C ALA A 37 -44.12 9.89 -1.77
N GLN A 38 -43.50 9.29 -2.81
CA GLN A 38 -42.11 8.81 -2.74
C GLN A 38 -41.28 10.01 -2.34
N SER A 39 -40.87 10.04 -1.06
CA SER A 39 -39.83 10.94 -0.62
C SER A 39 -38.59 10.63 -1.47
N ASN A 40 -38.26 11.53 -2.40
CA ASN A 40 -36.93 11.60 -2.97
C ASN A 40 -35.95 11.67 -1.78
N GLN A 41 -35.38 10.55 -1.41
CA GLN A 41 -34.14 10.57 -0.64
C GLN A 41 -33.15 11.31 -1.50
N ALA A 42 -32.93 12.56 -1.18
CA ALA A 42 -31.81 13.32 -1.73
C ALA A 42 -30.59 12.44 -1.55
N ALA A 43 -29.93 12.09 -2.66
CA ALA A 43 -28.63 11.45 -2.64
C ALA A 43 -27.78 12.28 -1.67
N GLY A 44 -27.42 11.68 -0.53
CA GLY A 44 -26.65 12.37 0.47
C GLY A 44 -25.39 12.87 -0.22
N VAL A 45 -25.18 14.18 -0.21
CA VAL A 45 -23.92 14.79 -0.62
C VAL A 45 -22.88 14.19 0.32
N GLN A 46 -22.13 13.22 -0.16
CA GLN A 46 -21.00 12.69 0.60
C GLN A 46 -20.05 13.87 0.79
N SER A 47 -19.72 14.16 2.03
CA SER A 47 -18.68 15.14 2.33
C SER A 47 -17.43 14.76 1.58
N PRO A 48 -16.68 15.73 1.02
CA PRO A 48 -15.42 15.42 0.36
C PRO A 48 -14.51 14.63 1.34
N PRO A 49 -13.68 13.70 0.83
CA PRO A 49 -12.77 12.95 1.69
C PRO A 49 -11.87 13.90 2.45
N ALA A 50 -11.54 13.54 3.70
CA ALA A 50 -10.66 14.33 4.55
C ALA A 50 -9.30 14.55 3.86
N GLN A 51 -8.66 15.68 4.16
CA GLN A 51 -7.37 16.05 3.60
C GLN A 51 -6.37 16.34 4.71
N VAL A 52 -5.11 16.00 4.47
CA VAL A 52 -3.95 16.36 5.28
C VAL A 52 -3.46 17.74 4.82
N HIS A 53 -3.40 18.70 5.73
CA HIS A 53 -3.03 20.08 5.43
C HIS A 53 -1.57 20.45 5.77
N SER A 54 -0.93 19.66 6.63
CA SER A 54 0.48 19.81 6.98
C SER A 54 1.16 18.46 6.84
N LEU A 55 2.19 18.37 5.98
CA LEU A 55 2.89 17.11 5.74
C LEU A 55 4.37 17.34 5.58
N LYS A 56 5.15 16.53 6.32
CA LYS A 56 6.58 16.35 6.10
C LYS A 56 6.90 14.85 6.10
N VAL A 57 7.64 14.40 5.09
CA VAL A 57 8.19 13.04 5.00
C VAL A 57 9.71 13.14 5.03
N THR A 58 10.36 12.53 6.02
CA THR A 58 11.82 12.55 6.17
C THR A 58 12.39 11.15 6.06
N LEU A 59 13.35 10.92 5.17
CA LEU A 59 14.02 9.62 5.01
C LEU A 59 15.02 9.38 6.14
N LEU A 60 14.85 8.26 6.85
CA LEU A 60 15.73 7.85 7.96
C LEU A 60 16.65 6.69 7.58
N SER A 61 16.30 5.88 6.57
CA SER A 61 17.13 4.80 6.04
C SER A 61 16.95 4.72 4.53
N THR A 62 18.05 4.69 3.81
CA THR A 62 18.21 4.46 2.37
C THR A 62 19.67 4.27 2.04
N MET A 63 20.01 3.92 0.80
CA MET A 63 21.39 3.65 0.38
C MET A 63 22.31 4.87 0.34
N LEU A 64 21.76 6.07 0.16
CA LEU A 64 22.55 7.30 -0.02
C LEU A 64 22.54 8.12 1.26
N VAL A 65 23.72 8.59 1.66
CA VAL A 65 23.89 9.58 2.73
C VAL A 65 23.87 10.98 2.13
N GLY A 66 23.02 11.86 2.64
CA GLY A 66 22.82 13.21 2.09
C GLY A 66 23.87 14.25 2.54
N SER A 67 24.61 13.96 3.61
CA SER A 67 25.57 14.88 4.22
C SER A 67 26.79 14.14 4.77
N THR A 68 27.59 14.80 5.63
CA THR A 68 28.74 14.19 6.32
C THR A 68 28.35 13.33 7.53
N THR A 69 27.10 13.30 7.90
CA THR A 69 26.54 12.53 9.01
C THR A 69 25.48 11.57 8.51
N GLY A 70 25.22 10.52 9.28
CA GLY A 70 24.29 9.46 8.94
C GLY A 70 24.95 8.24 8.31
N MET A 71 24.20 7.15 8.25
CA MET A 71 24.59 5.86 7.67
C MET A 71 23.65 5.47 6.55
N GLY A 72 24.21 5.11 5.39
CA GLY A 72 23.46 4.48 4.30
C GLY A 72 23.43 2.97 4.48
N GLU A 73 22.35 2.34 4.05
CA GLU A 73 22.20 0.88 4.04
C GLU A 73 21.29 0.41 2.91
N TRP A 74 21.34 -0.86 2.57
CA TRP A 74 20.33 -1.48 1.73
C TRP A 74 19.07 -1.71 2.57
N GLY A 75 18.30 -0.64 2.79
CA GLY A 75 17.09 -0.64 3.60
C GLY A 75 16.28 0.63 3.40
N PHE A 76 15.07 0.64 3.95
CA PHE A 76 14.20 1.81 3.89
C PHE A 76 13.57 2.12 5.24
N SER A 77 13.49 3.40 5.55
CA SER A 77 12.64 3.94 6.61
C SER A 77 12.36 5.41 6.37
N ALA A 78 11.13 5.84 6.65
CA ALA A 78 10.73 7.24 6.58
C ALA A 78 9.87 7.63 7.79
N LEU A 79 10.08 8.82 8.33
CA LEU A 79 9.19 9.44 9.30
C LEU A 79 8.19 10.32 8.56
N ILE A 80 6.91 10.06 8.81
CA ILE A 80 5.79 10.85 8.30
C ILE A 80 5.22 11.68 9.44
N GLU A 81 5.19 13.00 9.25
CA GLU A 81 4.61 13.98 10.16
C GLU A 81 3.46 14.68 9.43
N ALA A 82 2.22 14.43 9.83
CA ALA A 82 1.02 14.86 9.12
C ALA A 82 -0.06 15.31 10.09
N ASP A 83 -0.44 16.61 10.07
CA ASP A 83 -1.46 17.22 10.94
C ASP A 83 -1.33 16.85 12.43
N GLY A 84 -0.08 16.79 12.91
CA GLY A 84 0.25 16.42 14.29
C GLY A 84 0.35 14.92 14.56
N HIS A 85 0.03 14.07 13.60
CA HIS A 85 0.31 12.63 13.66
C HIS A 85 1.75 12.34 13.25
N ARG A 86 2.37 11.37 13.90
CA ARG A 86 3.72 10.89 13.59
C ARG A 86 3.70 9.39 13.40
N ILE A 87 4.13 8.94 12.23
CA ILE A 87 4.16 7.51 11.85
C ILE A 87 5.55 7.20 11.30
N LEU A 88 6.13 6.08 11.74
CA LEU A 88 7.29 5.50 11.09
C LEU A 88 6.86 4.52 10.01
N LEU A 89 7.36 4.67 8.79
CA LEU A 89 7.13 3.71 7.71
C LEU A 89 8.43 2.94 7.49
N ASP A 90 8.39 1.63 7.69
CA ASP A 90 9.49 0.69 7.70
C ASP A 90 10.61 1.03 8.70
N THR A 91 11.55 0.09 8.91
CA THR A 91 12.51 0.18 10.02
C THR A 91 13.96 -0.12 9.63
N GLY A 92 14.25 -0.21 8.33
CA GLY A 92 15.60 -0.43 7.82
C GLY A 92 16.09 -1.87 7.89
N ALA A 93 17.31 -2.05 7.39
CA ALA A 93 17.97 -3.34 7.22
C ALA A 93 18.75 -3.81 8.46
N HIS A 94 19.30 -2.88 9.22
CA HIS A 94 20.09 -3.19 10.39
C HIS A 94 19.42 -2.66 11.66
N PRO A 95 19.61 -3.33 12.80
CA PRO A 95 18.91 -2.98 14.05
C PRO A 95 19.09 -1.52 14.49
N ASP A 96 20.27 -0.93 14.26
CA ASP A 96 20.65 0.34 14.83
C ASP A 96 20.70 1.50 13.82
N THR A 97 20.59 1.24 12.50
CA THR A 97 20.78 2.30 11.49
C THR A 97 19.76 3.42 11.62
N VAL A 98 18.47 3.10 11.75
CA VAL A 98 17.42 4.11 11.89
C VAL A 98 17.56 4.88 13.21
N LEU A 99 17.95 4.21 14.29
CA LEU A 99 18.24 4.84 15.59
C LEU A 99 19.38 5.87 15.47
N GLN A 100 20.49 5.46 14.86
CA GLN A 100 21.65 6.32 14.68
C GLN A 100 21.33 7.51 13.77
N ASN A 101 20.65 7.26 12.64
CA ASN A 101 20.27 8.31 11.71
C ASN A 101 19.27 9.30 12.34
N ALA A 102 18.29 8.83 13.11
CA ALA A 102 17.39 9.70 13.86
C ALA A 102 18.13 10.56 14.88
N HIS A 103 19.11 9.97 15.61
CA HIS A 103 19.97 10.71 16.52
C HIS A 103 20.78 11.80 15.81
N ASP A 104 21.45 11.45 14.70
CA ASP A 104 22.29 12.36 13.92
C ASP A 104 21.49 13.52 13.29
N LEU A 105 20.22 13.27 12.97
CA LEU A 105 19.27 14.25 12.48
C LEU A 105 18.54 15.02 13.59
N ASN A 106 18.83 14.75 14.87
CA ASN A 106 18.14 15.31 16.03
C ASN A 106 16.63 15.04 16.04
N ILE A 107 16.22 13.86 15.58
CA ILE A 107 14.83 13.41 15.56
C ILE A 107 14.59 12.47 16.75
N ASP A 108 13.68 12.82 17.65
CA ASP A 108 13.21 11.92 18.70
C ASP A 108 12.05 11.07 18.18
N LEU A 109 12.16 9.75 18.25
CA LEU A 109 11.14 8.80 17.84
C LEU A 109 10.32 8.27 19.04
N SER A 110 10.59 8.72 20.25
CA SER A 110 9.94 8.18 21.46
C SER A 110 8.46 8.52 21.58
N ASP A 111 7.96 9.54 20.88
CA ASP A 111 6.55 9.89 20.80
C ASP A 111 5.82 9.25 19.60
N VAL A 112 6.55 8.62 18.68
CA VAL A 112 5.99 7.88 17.55
C VAL A 112 5.36 6.58 18.07
N LYS A 113 4.03 6.51 18.08
CA LYS A 113 3.30 5.34 18.57
C LYS A 113 3.12 4.27 17.51
N GLU A 114 3.01 4.67 16.26
CA GLU A 114 2.57 3.86 15.14
C GLU A 114 3.70 3.61 14.15
N VAL A 115 3.79 2.37 13.66
CA VAL A 115 4.68 1.99 12.57
C VAL A 115 3.87 1.28 11.49
N VAL A 116 4.16 1.59 10.23
CA VAL A 116 3.66 0.85 9.07
C VAL A 116 4.80 -0.02 8.55
N LEU A 117 4.58 -1.32 8.42
CA LEU A 117 5.49 -2.23 7.73
C LEU A 117 4.90 -2.53 6.36
N THR A 118 5.61 -2.13 5.32
CA THR A 118 5.09 -2.21 3.95
C THR A 118 5.04 -3.63 3.42
N HIS A 119 6.02 -4.46 3.76
CA HIS A 119 6.10 -5.87 3.42
C HIS A 119 7.10 -6.60 4.33
N ASN A 120 7.32 -7.91 4.13
CA ASN A 120 8.08 -8.75 5.06
C ASN A 120 9.60 -8.77 4.86
N HIS A 121 10.15 -8.12 3.84
CA HIS A 121 11.58 -8.20 3.56
C HIS A 121 12.42 -7.63 4.70
N TRP A 122 13.57 -8.30 4.94
CA TRP A 122 14.45 -8.02 6.07
C TRP A 122 14.95 -6.56 6.09
N ASP A 123 15.19 -5.98 4.95
CA ASP A 123 15.67 -4.62 4.76
C ASP A 123 14.61 -3.53 5.05
N HIS A 124 13.40 -3.95 5.44
CA HIS A 124 12.31 -3.08 5.88
C HIS A 124 11.88 -3.30 7.33
N VAL A 125 12.11 -4.50 7.88
CA VAL A 125 11.53 -4.86 9.17
C VAL A 125 12.56 -5.15 10.27
N THR A 126 13.85 -5.33 9.94
CA THR A 126 14.86 -5.78 10.92
C THR A 126 15.05 -4.80 12.08
N GLY A 127 14.93 -3.51 11.85
CA GLY A 127 15.08 -2.50 12.90
C GLY A 127 13.95 -2.43 13.93
N LEU A 128 12.77 -3.05 13.66
CA LEU A 128 11.56 -2.89 14.47
C LEU A 128 11.81 -3.18 15.96
N MET A 129 12.43 -4.32 16.27
CA MET A 129 12.62 -4.74 17.67
C MET A 129 13.63 -3.89 18.41
N ALA A 130 14.71 -3.46 17.75
CA ALA A 130 15.70 -2.57 18.35
C ALA A 130 15.10 -1.19 18.63
N LEU A 131 14.42 -0.60 17.65
CA LEU A 131 13.70 0.66 17.79
C LEU A 131 12.65 0.58 18.92
N ARG A 132 11.81 -0.44 18.92
CA ARG A 132 10.78 -0.63 19.95
C ARG A 132 11.41 -0.68 21.35
N ARG A 133 12.43 -1.53 21.55
CA ARG A 133 13.10 -1.69 22.85
C ARG A 133 13.79 -0.42 23.32
N GLU A 134 14.42 0.33 22.42
CA GLU A 134 15.08 1.58 22.77
C GLU A 134 14.08 2.68 23.12
N MET A 135 13.06 2.89 22.29
CA MET A 135 12.05 3.92 22.49
C MET A 135 11.17 3.65 23.72
N MET A 136 10.90 2.39 24.04
CA MET A 136 10.18 2.00 25.27
C MET A 136 10.85 2.48 26.55
N LYS A 137 12.16 2.67 26.57
CA LYS A 137 12.87 3.21 27.75
C LYS A 137 12.41 4.62 28.11
N LYS A 138 12.00 5.40 27.10
CA LYS A 138 11.48 6.76 27.27
C LYS A 138 9.95 6.77 27.36
N ASN A 139 9.27 6.01 26.48
CA ASN A 139 7.82 5.97 26.39
C ASN A 139 7.34 4.53 26.08
N PRO A 140 6.67 3.83 27.02
CA PRO A 140 6.18 2.48 26.81
C PRO A 140 5.22 2.32 25.60
N SER A 141 4.57 3.42 25.17
CA SER A 141 3.68 3.43 24.03
C SER A 141 4.39 3.63 22.67
N ALA A 142 5.68 3.98 22.65
CA ALA A 142 6.42 4.20 21.42
C ALA A 142 6.43 2.94 20.55
N LEU A 143 6.12 3.08 19.25
CA LEU A 143 6.08 2.00 18.27
C LEU A 143 5.30 0.75 18.76
N SER A 144 4.18 0.97 19.48
CA SER A 144 3.37 -0.13 20.05
C SER A 144 2.25 -0.61 19.13
N VAL A 145 2.01 0.06 18.03
CA VAL A 145 1.00 -0.32 17.03
C VAL A 145 1.68 -0.47 15.68
N ALA A 146 1.70 -1.67 15.13
CA ALA A 146 2.24 -1.94 13.81
C ALA A 146 1.12 -2.28 12.82
N TYR A 147 0.94 -1.42 11.82
CA TYR A 147 0.03 -1.69 10.70
C TYR A 147 0.74 -2.55 9.67
N VAL A 148 0.11 -3.62 9.27
CA VAL A 148 0.59 -4.58 8.28
C VAL A 148 -0.53 -4.99 7.34
N ALA A 149 -0.20 -5.41 6.13
CA ALA A 149 -1.19 -5.96 5.22
C ALA A 149 -1.26 -7.49 5.31
N ARG A 150 -2.42 -8.04 4.92
CA ARG A 150 -2.66 -9.47 4.86
C ARG A 150 -1.62 -10.16 4.01
N GLY A 151 -0.99 -11.18 4.58
CA GLY A 151 0.06 -11.96 3.92
C GLY A 151 1.43 -11.75 4.51
N ILE A 152 1.66 -10.71 5.31
CA ILE A 152 2.98 -10.45 5.91
C ILE A 152 3.49 -11.61 6.77
N PHE A 153 2.59 -12.38 7.37
CA PHE A 153 2.90 -13.56 8.19
C PHE A 153 2.74 -14.87 7.44
N TYR A 154 2.55 -14.86 6.12
CA TYR A 154 2.52 -16.11 5.36
C TYR A 154 3.90 -16.76 5.35
N SER A 155 3.92 -18.10 5.48
CA SER A 155 5.16 -18.86 5.44
C SER A 155 5.83 -18.74 4.06
N ARG A 156 7.15 -18.58 4.08
CA ARG A 156 8.03 -18.57 2.90
C ARG A 156 9.06 -19.69 3.05
N PRO A 157 8.67 -20.93 2.69
CA PRO A 157 9.54 -22.07 2.87
C PRO A 157 10.74 -22.00 1.92
N ALA A 158 11.94 -22.09 2.49
CA ALA A 158 13.20 -22.14 1.77
C ALA A 158 13.98 -23.41 2.13
N PRO A 159 15.01 -23.80 1.36
CA PRO A 159 15.78 -25.01 1.64
C PRO A 159 16.41 -25.05 3.04
N GLN A 160 16.72 -23.89 3.62
CA GLN A 160 17.29 -23.72 4.96
C GLN A 160 16.24 -23.60 6.08
N GLY A 161 14.96 -23.59 5.75
CA GLY A 161 13.86 -23.44 6.71
C GLY A 161 12.90 -22.30 6.34
N GLU A 162 12.26 -21.69 7.33
CA GLU A 162 11.37 -20.55 7.17
C GLU A 162 12.17 -19.27 6.89
N ASP A 163 11.88 -18.58 5.79
CA ASP A 163 12.58 -17.36 5.38
C ASP A 163 11.84 -16.08 5.85
N ASN A 164 10.59 -16.21 6.30
CA ASN A 164 9.83 -15.08 6.80
C ASN A 164 10.11 -14.82 8.29
N GLN A 165 11.01 -13.88 8.57
CA GLN A 165 11.34 -13.49 9.94
C GLN A 165 10.16 -12.86 10.71
N MET A 166 9.14 -12.33 10.03
CA MET A 166 7.98 -11.71 10.66
C MET A 166 7.17 -12.70 11.51
N ILE A 167 7.23 -14.00 11.18
CA ILE A 167 6.55 -15.06 11.97
C ILE A 167 7.14 -15.14 13.39
N ALA A 168 8.47 -15.13 13.51
CA ALA A 168 9.15 -15.12 14.80
C ALA A 168 9.02 -13.77 15.51
N MET A 169 9.22 -12.68 14.77
CA MET A 169 9.16 -11.31 15.27
C MET A 169 7.80 -10.97 15.86
N LYS A 170 6.70 -11.53 15.34
CA LYS A 170 5.36 -11.33 15.88
C LYS A 170 5.29 -11.61 17.37
N LYS A 171 5.79 -12.76 17.79
CA LYS A 171 5.77 -13.17 19.23
C LYS A 171 6.62 -12.25 20.09
N GLU A 172 7.79 -11.85 19.58
CA GLU A 172 8.68 -10.95 20.32
C GLU A 172 8.07 -9.56 20.49
N TYR A 173 7.49 -9.04 19.42
CA TYR A 173 6.86 -7.71 19.43
C TYR A 173 5.64 -7.68 20.36
N GLU A 174 4.77 -8.67 20.28
CA GLU A 174 3.60 -8.82 21.16
C GLU A 174 4.01 -8.98 22.64
N ALA A 175 5.13 -9.67 22.93
CA ALA A 175 5.67 -9.78 24.28
C ALA A 175 6.13 -8.42 24.87
N THR A 176 6.39 -7.41 24.06
CA THR A 176 6.67 -6.04 24.51
C THR A 176 5.41 -5.21 24.80
N GLY A 177 4.21 -5.78 24.65
CA GLY A 177 2.94 -5.06 24.68
C GLY A 177 2.61 -4.38 23.35
N GLY A 178 3.36 -4.65 22.29
CA GLY A 178 3.04 -4.25 20.92
C GLY A 178 1.89 -5.05 20.36
N ARG A 179 1.24 -4.52 19.32
CA ARG A 179 0.17 -5.23 18.61
C ARG A 179 0.26 -4.97 17.11
N PHE A 180 -0.01 -6.00 16.31
CA PHE A 180 -0.20 -5.87 14.88
C PHE A 180 -1.67 -5.60 14.55
N ILE A 181 -1.89 -4.69 13.60
CA ILE A 181 -3.20 -4.44 12.99
C ILE A 181 -3.08 -4.86 11.53
N GLU A 182 -3.58 -6.05 11.22
CA GLU A 182 -3.56 -6.60 9.87
C GLU A 182 -4.73 -6.02 9.05
N ARG A 183 -4.43 -5.51 7.84
CA ARG A 183 -5.41 -4.96 6.91
C ARG A 183 -5.56 -5.87 5.70
N GLU A 184 -6.80 -6.13 5.34
CA GLU A 184 -7.16 -6.91 4.14
C GLU A 184 -7.50 -6.00 2.96
N GLU A 185 -7.90 -4.78 3.24
CA GLU A 185 -8.36 -3.77 2.29
C GLU A 185 -7.81 -2.39 2.66
N ALA A 186 -7.98 -1.43 1.75
CA ALA A 186 -7.64 -0.05 2.03
C ALA A 186 -8.36 0.47 3.28
N ALA A 187 -7.64 1.19 4.12
CA ALA A 187 -8.19 1.72 5.36
C ALA A 187 -7.59 3.06 5.74
N GLU A 188 -8.45 3.99 6.13
CA GLU A 188 -8.02 5.24 6.74
C GLU A 188 -7.47 4.96 8.14
N ILE A 189 -6.30 5.52 8.45
CA ILE A 189 -5.64 5.39 9.76
C ILE A 189 -5.78 6.65 10.60
N PHE A 190 -5.85 7.80 9.97
CA PHE A 190 -6.33 9.08 10.51
C PHE A 190 -6.86 9.93 9.33
N PRO A 191 -7.61 11.03 9.58
CA PRO A 191 -8.26 11.79 8.52
C PRO A 191 -7.32 12.18 7.38
N GLY A 192 -7.60 11.72 6.17
CA GLY A 192 -6.82 11.97 4.97
C GLY A 192 -5.61 11.05 4.75
N ALA A 193 -5.28 10.15 5.67
CA ALA A 193 -4.17 9.20 5.54
C ALA A 193 -4.67 7.75 5.47
N TRP A 194 -4.31 7.07 4.40
CA TRP A 194 -4.81 5.74 4.05
C TRP A 194 -3.68 4.75 3.81
N LEU A 195 -3.84 3.56 4.34
CA LEU A 195 -3.06 2.40 3.89
C LEU A 195 -3.80 1.70 2.75
N THR A 196 -3.07 1.32 1.72
CA THR A 196 -3.68 0.61 0.58
C THR A 196 -4.17 -0.80 0.95
N GLY A 197 -3.55 -1.43 1.98
CA GLY A 197 -3.61 -2.87 2.10
C GLY A 197 -2.96 -3.54 0.87
N PRO A 198 -3.24 -4.83 0.61
CA PRO A 198 -2.74 -5.51 -0.58
C PRO A 198 -3.21 -4.83 -1.86
N VAL A 199 -2.27 -4.41 -2.72
CA VAL A 199 -2.59 -3.69 -3.96
C VAL A 199 -2.93 -4.65 -5.10
N PRO A 200 -4.10 -4.52 -5.77
CA PRO A 200 -4.43 -5.28 -6.96
C PRO A 200 -3.48 -4.99 -8.13
N ARG A 201 -2.99 -6.04 -8.79
CA ARG A 201 -2.06 -5.92 -9.93
C ARG A 201 -2.82 -5.92 -11.25
N LYS A 202 -3.12 -4.73 -11.77
CA LYS A 202 -3.84 -4.51 -13.05
C LYS A 202 -2.91 -4.38 -14.23
N TYR A 203 -1.68 -3.91 -13.99
CA TYR A 203 -0.63 -3.76 -14.98
C TYR A 203 0.44 -4.84 -14.81
N PRO A 204 1.15 -5.22 -15.86
CA PRO A 204 2.13 -6.31 -15.84
C PRO A 204 3.48 -5.87 -15.27
N GLU A 205 3.47 -5.19 -14.13
CA GLU A 205 4.68 -4.87 -13.38
C GLU A 205 5.12 -6.11 -12.60
N HIS A 206 6.37 -6.53 -12.79
CA HIS A 206 6.96 -7.70 -12.15
C HIS A 206 8.20 -7.30 -11.34
N ASN A 207 7.97 -6.88 -10.12
CA ASN A 207 8.97 -6.28 -9.23
C ASN A 207 9.34 -7.23 -8.07
N TRP A 208 9.51 -8.52 -8.34
CA TRP A 208 9.88 -9.55 -7.36
C TRP A 208 10.71 -10.66 -8.00
N SER A 209 11.34 -11.52 -7.18
CA SER A 209 12.05 -12.70 -7.65
C SER A 209 11.07 -13.82 -8.01
N SER A 210 11.15 -14.37 -9.22
CA SER A 210 10.33 -15.50 -9.64
C SER A 210 10.70 -16.83 -8.96
N THR A 211 11.78 -16.88 -8.18
CA THR A 211 12.21 -18.11 -7.48
C THR A 211 11.61 -18.25 -6.10
N GLY A 212 11.18 -17.17 -5.46
CA GLY A 212 10.53 -17.18 -4.15
C GLY A 212 9.20 -17.92 -4.15
N LYS A 213 8.83 -18.52 -3.02
CA LYS A 213 7.53 -19.17 -2.81
C LYS A 213 6.88 -18.67 -1.53
N VAL A 214 5.56 -18.51 -1.55
CA VAL A 214 4.75 -18.14 -0.40
C VAL A 214 3.59 -19.12 -0.22
N GLN A 215 3.34 -19.53 1.02
CA GLN A 215 2.20 -20.38 1.39
C GLN A 215 0.98 -19.51 1.66
N THR A 216 0.12 -19.38 0.66
CA THR A 216 -1.16 -18.68 0.79
C THR A 216 -2.28 -19.64 1.23
N PRO A 217 -3.48 -19.14 1.58
CA PRO A 217 -4.65 -19.99 1.79
C PRO A 217 -5.02 -20.85 0.58
N ALA A 218 -4.66 -20.43 -0.64
CA ALA A 218 -4.90 -21.18 -1.87
C ALA A 218 -3.81 -22.23 -2.17
N GLY A 219 -2.73 -22.28 -1.37
CA GLY A 219 -1.60 -23.20 -1.56
C GLY A 219 -0.27 -22.47 -1.73
N LEU A 220 0.77 -23.26 -2.05
CA LEU A 220 2.12 -22.75 -2.29
C LEU A 220 2.21 -22.20 -3.71
N VAL A 221 2.45 -20.89 -3.82
CA VAL A 221 2.53 -20.17 -5.09
C VAL A 221 3.85 -19.39 -5.21
N GLU A 222 4.11 -18.77 -6.37
CA GLU A 222 5.19 -17.79 -6.51
C GLU A 222 4.98 -16.64 -5.53
N ASP A 223 6.07 -16.22 -4.85
CA ASP A 223 6.02 -15.11 -3.92
C ASP A 223 6.08 -13.78 -4.67
N ASN A 224 4.93 -13.28 -4.99
CA ASN A 224 4.78 -11.95 -5.59
C ASN A 224 4.62 -10.83 -4.56
N ILE A 225 4.99 -11.08 -3.30
CA ILE A 225 4.83 -10.17 -2.16
C ILE A 225 3.37 -9.69 -2.05
N PRO A 226 2.44 -10.61 -1.74
CA PRO A 226 1.01 -10.29 -1.77
C PRO A 226 0.58 -9.23 -0.75
N GLU A 227 1.37 -9.04 0.31
CA GLU A 227 1.12 -8.04 1.36
C GLU A 227 1.66 -6.65 1.05
N ASP A 228 2.31 -6.42 -0.10
CA ASP A 228 2.87 -5.11 -0.41
C ASP A 228 1.81 -4.01 -0.31
N GLN A 229 2.06 -3.05 0.58
CA GLN A 229 1.19 -1.91 0.85
C GLN A 229 1.95 -0.59 0.86
N SER A 230 1.22 0.47 0.62
CA SER A 230 1.73 1.85 0.59
C SER A 230 0.86 2.77 1.45
N LEU A 231 1.43 3.89 1.88
CA LEU A 231 0.71 4.97 2.53
C LEU A 231 0.32 6.02 1.48
N VAL A 232 -0.96 6.40 1.47
CA VAL A 232 -1.52 7.44 0.59
C VAL A 232 -2.06 8.55 1.46
N LEU A 233 -1.58 9.77 1.25
CA LEU A 233 -2.06 10.97 1.93
C LEU A 233 -2.79 11.84 0.90
N ASN A 234 -4.07 12.10 1.18
CA ASN A 234 -4.90 13.01 0.39
C ASN A 234 -4.64 14.44 0.85
N THR A 235 -4.10 15.29 0.00
CA THR A 235 -3.75 16.67 0.34
C THR A 235 -4.45 17.67 -0.59
N PRO A 236 -4.53 18.96 -0.25
CA PRO A 236 -5.07 19.98 -1.15
C PRO A 236 -4.30 20.13 -2.48
N GLU A 237 -3.04 19.69 -2.53
CA GLU A 237 -2.18 19.77 -3.73
C GLU A 237 -2.26 18.50 -4.58
N GLY A 238 -2.84 17.42 -4.04
CA GLY A 238 -2.93 16.10 -4.67
C GLY A 238 -2.51 14.98 -3.75
N LEU A 239 -2.37 13.79 -4.30
CA LEU A 239 -1.99 12.60 -3.53
C LEU A 239 -0.49 12.57 -3.30
N VAL A 240 -0.08 12.33 -2.06
CA VAL A 240 1.30 11.96 -1.72
C VAL A 240 1.33 10.48 -1.42
N VAL A 241 2.13 9.72 -2.17
CA VAL A 241 2.23 8.26 -2.06
C VAL A 241 3.61 7.91 -1.53
N VAL A 242 3.65 7.20 -0.39
CA VAL A 242 4.91 6.73 0.24
C VAL A 242 4.94 5.21 0.19
N THR A 243 5.99 4.67 -0.44
CA THR A 243 6.18 3.23 -0.66
C THR A 243 7.40 2.72 0.09
N GLY A 244 7.45 1.44 0.43
CA GLY A 244 8.66 0.76 0.87
C GLY A 244 9.53 0.32 -0.31
N CYS A 245 9.12 -0.76 -0.97
CA CYS A 245 9.70 -1.23 -2.24
C CYS A 245 8.74 -1.10 -3.44
N GLY A 246 7.42 -1.01 -3.19
CA GLY A 246 6.45 -0.97 -4.27
C GLY A 246 6.44 -2.24 -5.13
N HIS A 247 6.50 -3.41 -4.50
CA HIS A 247 6.51 -4.72 -5.21
C HIS A 247 5.21 -4.98 -5.99
N ALA A 248 4.12 -4.33 -5.61
CA ALA A 248 2.90 -4.36 -6.40
C ALA A 248 3.04 -3.67 -7.77
N GLY A 249 4.08 -2.85 -7.93
CA GLY A 249 4.30 -1.98 -9.07
C GLY A 249 3.76 -0.58 -8.82
N ILE A 250 4.59 0.44 -9.10
CA ILE A 250 4.21 1.83 -8.82
C ILE A 250 2.97 2.25 -9.59
N ILE A 251 2.79 1.78 -10.83
CA ILE A 251 1.62 2.14 -11.63
C ILE A 251 0.35 1.45 -11.11
N ASN A 252 0.46 0.22 -10.59
CA ASN A 252 -0.63 -0.44 -9.89
C ASN A 252 -0.99 0.31 -8.60
N ILE A 253 0.00 0.76 -7.83
CA ILE A 253 -0.19 1.53 -6.59
C ILE A 253 -0.89 2.87 -6.89
N LEU A 254 -0.41 3.64 -7.88
CA LEU A 254 -1.00 4.92 -8.26
C LEU A 254 -2.42 4.75 -8.81
N THR A 255 -2.65 3.69 -9.60
CA THR A 255 -3.98 3.36 -10.11
C THR A 255 -4.95 3.09 -8.96
N PHE A 256 -4.54 2.27 -8.01
CA PHE A 256 -5.36 1.94 -6.85
C PHE A 256 -5.62 3.18 -5.97
N ALA A 257 -4.59 3.99 -5.70
CA ALA A 257 -4.75 5.24 -4.94
C ALA A 257 -5.78 6.18 -5.61
N ARG A 258 -5.70 6.35 -6.93
CA ARG A 258 -6.63 7.19 -7.68
C ARG A 258 -8.06 6.63 -7.72
N GLU A 259 -8.25 5.32 -7.61
CA GLU A 259 -9.58 4.71 -7.48
C GLU A 259 -10.26 5.05 -6.15
N GLN A 260 -9.46 5.23 -5.09
CA GLN A 260 -9.95 5.70 -3.80
C GLN A 260 -10.22 7.22 -3.81
N PHE A 261 -9.40 7.98 -4.55
CA PHE A 261 -9.46 9.44 -4.67
C PHE A 261 -9.53 9.86 -6.16
N PRO A 262 -10.71 9.73 -6.79
CA PRO A 262 -10.87 10.05 -8.22
C PRO A 262 -10.53 11.51 -8.54
N SER A 263 -9.83 11.69 -9.66
CA SER A 263 -9.49 13.00 -10.24
C SER A 263 -8.36 13.79 -9.56
N GLU A 264 -7.81 13.30 -8.47
CA GLU A 264 -6.69 13.98 -7.83
C GLU A 264 -5.37 13.73 -8.60
N PRO A 265 -4.54 14.78 -8.84
CA PRO A 265 -3.19 14.59 -9.33
C PRO A 265 -2.33 13.89 -8.28
N VAL A 266 -1.18 13.37 -8.68
CA VAL A 266 -0.18 12.85 -7.74
C VAL A 266 0.84 13.93 -7.47
N GLU A 267 0.78 14.53 -6.29
CA GLU A 267 1.73 15.58 -5.87
C GLU A 267 3.13 15.02 -5.66
N ALA A 268 3.25 13.87 -4.99
CA ALA A 268 4.55 13.27 -4.78
C ALA A 268 4.50 11.74 -4.74
N VAL A 269 5.57 11.12 -5.26
CA VAL A 269 5.92 9.70 -5.06
C VAL A 269 7.23 9.63 -4.31
N ILE A 270 7.23 8.94 -3.17
CA ILE A 270 8.36 8.90 -2.23
C ILE A 270 8.67 7.45 -1.86
N GLY A 271 9.94 7.04 -1.91
CA GLY A 271 10.38 5.73 -1.43
C GLY A 271 10.95 4.80 -2.50
N GLY A 272 10.96 3.51 -2.22
CA GLY A 272 11.41 2.47 -3.12
C GLY A 272 10.35 2.11 -4.17
N LEU A 273 10.76 1.94 -5.42
CA LEU A 273 9.90 1.58 -6.54
C LEU A 273 10.33 0.28 -7.22
N HIS A 274 11.36 -0.37 -6.70
CA HIS A 274 11.98 -1.60 -7.21
C HIS A 274 12.30 -1.54 -8.71
N LEU A 275 12.81 -0.39 -9.17
CA LEU A 275 13.12 -0.14 -10.58
C LEU A 275 14.61 -0.27 -10.92
N PHE A 276 15.48 -0.58 -9.93
CA PHE A 276 16.91 -0.73 -10.18
C PHE A 276 17.28 -1.81 -11.24
N PRO A 277 16.50 -2.91 -11.42
CA PRO A 277 16.74 -3.89 -12.45
C PRO A 277 15.95 -3.63 -13.74
N ALA A 278 15.15 -2.56 -13.80
CA ALA A 278 14.25 -2.31 -14.93
C ALA A 278 15.02 -1.97 -16.22
N THR A 279 14.52 -2.43 -17.35
CA THR A 279 15.05 -2.08 -18.67
C THR A 279 14.65 -0.65 -19.05
N ASP A 280 15.32 -0.10 -20.06
CA ASP A 280 15.00 1.22 -20.60
C ASP A 280 13.53 1.33 -21.04
N GLU A 281 13.00 0.28 -21.66
CA GLU A 281 11.60 0.22 -22.10
C GLU A 281 10.63 0.26 -20.91
N GLN A 282 10.96 -0.49 -19.85
CA GLN A 282 10.15 -0.48 -18.63
C GLN A 282 10.19 0.89 -17.95
N LEU A 283 11.34 1.54 -17.86
CA LEU A 283 11.49 2.87 -17.29
C LEU A 283 10.72 3.92 -18.10
N ASN A 284 10.80 3.86 -19.42
CA ASN A 284 10.05 4.77 -20.30
C ASN A 284 8.55 4.58 -20.15
N TRP A 285 8.07 3.33 -20.15
CA TRP A 285 6.67 3.01 -19.92
C TRP A 285 6.18 3.50 -18.54
N THR A 286 6.98 3.27 -17.49
CA THR A 286 6.67 3.75 -16.14
C THR A 286 6.55 5.27 -16.11
N ALA A 287 7.49 5.96 -16.75
CA ALA A 287 7.48 7.42 -16.82
C ALA A 287 6.27 7.96 -17.62
N ASP A 288 5.91 7.33 -18.76
CA ASP A 288 4.70 7.69 -19.51
C ASP A 288 3.46 7.56 -18.64
N LYS A 289 3.35 6.47 -17.88
CA LYS A 289 2.24 6.28 -16.95
C LYS A 289 2.25 7.30 -15.81
N MET A 290 3.40 7.58 -15.20
CA MET A 290 3.50 8.64 -14.18
C MET A 290 3.06 10.00 -14.71
N LYS A 291 3.31 10.31 -15.99
CA LYS A 291 2.84 11.52 -16.65
C LYS A 291 1.32 11.58 -16.75
N GLU A 292 0.65 10.44 -17.01
CA GLU A 292 -0.82 10.36 -17.00
C GLU A 292 -1.40 10.65 -15.60
N PHE A 293 -0.67 10.29 -14.54
CA PHE A 293 -1.01 10.62 -13.16
C PHE A 293 -0.65 12.06 -12.76
N LYS A 294 0.06 12.80 -13.61
CA LYS A 294 0.57 14.15 -13.34
C LYS A 294 1.46 14.21 -12.10
N VAL A 295 2.38 13.24 -11.98
CA VAL A 295 3.35 13.21 -10.88
C VAL A 295 4.19 14.48 -10.93
N ALA A 296 4.12 15.29 -9.86
CA ALA A 296 4.83 16.56 -9.76
C ALA A 296 6.20 16.42 -9.09
N ASN A 297 6.32 15.53 -8.12
CA ASN A 297 7.55 15.29 -7.36
C ASN A 297 7.87 13.80 -7.26
N LEU A 298 9.15 13.45 -7.40
CA LEU A 298 9.66 12.09 -7.25
C LEU A 298 10.89 12.09 -6.32
N MET A 299 10.79 11.52 -5.13
CA MET A 299 11.92 11.23 -4.27
C MET A 299 12.15 9.71 -4.25
N GLY A 300 12.79 9.19 -5.31
CA GLY A 300 13.09 7.78 -5.44
C GLY A 300 14.24 7.38 -4.53
N ALA A 301 14.00 6.42 -3.64
CA ALA A 301 14.96 5.96 -2.64
C ALA A 301 15.19 4.45 -2.73
N HIS A 302 16.10 3.91 -1.94
CA HIS A 302 16.33 2.48 -1.76
C HIS A 302 16.41 1.71 -3.11
N CYS A 303 15.53 0.76 -3.33
CA CYS A 303 15.50 -0.08 -4.52
C CYS A 303 14.97 0.60 -5.80
N THR A 304 14.68 1.89 -5.78
CA THR A 304 14.37 2.62 -7.03
C THR A 304 15.55 2.63 -7.97
N GLY A 305 16.75 2.83 -7.45
CA GLY A 305 17.96 2.95 -8.26
C GLY A 305 18.20 4.37 -8.79
N ILE A 306 19.48 4.75 -8.88
CA ILE A 306 19.90 6.10 -9.30
C ILE A 306 19.51 6.37 -10.77
N GLU A 307 19.79 5.40 -11.64
CA GLU A 307 19.50 5.50 -13.08
C GLU A 307 18.01 5.63 -13.35
N ALA A 308 17.17 4.87 -12.63
CA ALA A 308 15.72 4.95 -12.78
C ALA A 308 15.17 6.34 -12.43
N VAL A 309 15.63 6.94 -11.32
CA VAL A 309 15.24 8.31 -10.94
C VAL A 309 15.66 9.31 -12.01
N TYR A 310 16.90 9.20 -12.54
CA TYR A 310 17.39 10.10 -13.55
C TYR A 310 16.58 10.01 -14.85
N ARG A 311 16.34 8.80 -15.35
CA ARG A 311 15.57 8.58 -16.58
C ARG A 311 14.13 9.01 -16.47
N ILE A 312 13.47 8.68 -15.38
CA ILE A 312 12.09 9.12 -15.14
C ILE A 312 12.04 10.65 -15.08
N ARG A 313 12.97 11.31 -14.40
CA ARG A 313 13.08 12.77 -14.36
C ARG A 313 13.16 13.38 -15.75
N GLU A 314 14.09 12.90 -16.58
CA GLU A 314 14.30 13.40 -17.94
C GLU A 314 13.05 13.19 -18.81
N HIS A 315 12.45 12.00 -18.72
CA HIS A 315 11.27 11.65 -19.51
C HIS A 315 10.02 12.45 -19.11
N LEU A 316 9.84 12.72 -17.81
CA LEU A 316 8.76 13.58 -17.32
C LEU A 316 9.02 15.06 -17.54
N GLY A 317 10.25 15.45 -17.85
CA GLY A 317 10.66 16.87 -17.96
C GLY A 317 10.64 17.58 -16.60
N LEU A 318 10.84 16.86 -15.51
CA LEU A 318 10.87 17.46 -14.17
C LEU A 318 12.20 18.17 -13.89
N PRO A 319 12.17 19.30 -13.16
CA PRO A 319 13.39 19.97 -12.73
C PRO A 319 14.14 19.12 -11.71
N ARG A 320 15.44 19.42 -11.53
CA ARG A 320 16.31 18.73 -10.56
C ARG A 320 15.81 18.78 -9.12
N THR A 321 15.02 19.80 -8.79
CA THR A 321 14.45 19.98 -7.45
C THR A 321 13.22 19.13 -7.21
N SER A 322 12.54 18.66 -8.28
CA SER A 322 11.30 17.89 -8.17
C SER A 322 11.47 16.39 -8.44
N ALA A 323 12.65 15.95 -8.89
CA ALA A 323 12.94 14.51 -9.01
C ALA A 323 14.39 14.24 -8.59
N VAL A 324 14.55 13.59 -7.46
CA VAL A 324 15.83 13.38 -6.79
C VAL A 324 16.01 11.95 -6.31
N VAL A 325 17.27 11.54 -6.14
CA VAL A 325 17.59 10.33 -5.39
C VAL A 325 17.47 10.64 -3.89
N GLY A 326 16.60 9.93 -3.19
CA GLY A 326 16.42 10.09 -1.75
C GLY A 326 17.69 9.71 -1.00
N SER A 327 18.07 10.53 -0.03
CA SER A 327 19.19 10.28 0.87
C SER A 327 18.75 10.45 2.33
N VAL A 328 19.51 9.88 3.25
CA VAL A 328 19.27 10.06 4.69
C VAL A 328 19.18 11.55 5.02
N GLY A 329 18.10 11.97 5.66
CA GLY A 329 17.79 13.36 5.98
C GLY A 329 17.13 14.17 4.86
N SER A 330 17.00 13.63 3.63
CA SER A 330 16.15 14.27 2.61
C SER A 330 14.70 14.28 3.08
N SER A 331 13.96 15.35 2.74
CA SER A 331 12.56 15.44 3.10
C SER A 331 11.71 16.00 1.96
N PHE A 332 10.43 15.66 1.98
CA PHE A 332 9.38 16.34 1.21
C PHE A 332 8.51 17.12 2.20
N VAL A 333 8.20 18.36 1.87
CA VAL A 333 7.31 19.23 2.67
C VAL A 333 6.21 19.74 1.75
N LEU A 334 4.95 19.52 2.15
CA LEU A 334 3.79 19.98 1.39
C LEU A 334 3.84 21.51 1.23
N GLY A 335 3.65 22.01 0.01
CA GLY A 335 3.77 23.42 -0.33
C GLY A 335 5.20 23.92 -0.61
N GLU A 336 6.22 23.15 -0.22
CA GLU A 336 7.64 23.52 -0.44
C GLU A 336 8.33 22.57 -1.45
N GLY A 337 7.85 21.32 -1.56
CA GLY A 337 8.44 20.29 -2.40
C GLY A 337 9.58 19.53 -1.70
N ILE A 338 10.57 19.06 -2.47
CA ILE A 338 11.65 18.21 -1.98
C ILE A 338 12.85 19.04 -1.51
N HIS A 339 13.32 18.74 -0.28
CA HIS A 339 14.57 19.22 0.29
C HIS A 339 15.62 18.10 0.22
N PRO A 340 16.40 18.01 -0.86
CA PRO A 340 17.35 16.91 -1.06
C PRO A 340 18.64 17.14 -0.31
N GLY A 341 19.38 16.08 -0.02
CA GLY A 341 20.77 16.19 0.36
C GLY A 341 21.64 16.77 -0.78
N PRO A 342 22.80 17.36 -0.49
CA PRO A 342 23.65 18.03 -1.48
C PRO A 342 24.05 17.16 -2.69
N LEU A 343 24.22 15.84 -2.48
CA LEU A 343 24.62 14.89 -3.53
C LEU A 343 23.44 14.31 -4.32
N ALA A 344 22.20 14.63 -3.93
CA ALA A 344 21.00 13.95 -4.44
C ALA A 344 20.28 14.72 -5.56
N LYS A 345 20.74 15.95 -5.89
CA LYS A 345 20.11 16.82 -6.91
C LYS A 345 20.80 16.73 -8.28
#